data_c3db2d42af9ba18eedf450b7e29b765c
#
_entry.id   c3db2d42af9ba18eedf450b7e29b765c
#
_cell.length_a   1.000
_cell.length_b   1.000
_cell.length_c   1.000
_cell.angle_alpha   90.00
_cell.angle_beta   90.00
_cell.angle_gamma   90.00
#
_symmetry.space_group_name_H-M   'P 1'
#
loop_
_entity.id
_entity.type
_entity.pdbx_description
1 polymer ?
#
loop_
_entity_poly.entity_id
_entity_poly.type
_entity_poly.pdbx_seq_one_letter_code
_entity_poly.pdbx_strand_id
1 'polypeptide(L)'
;MHPSILKYLPHRPPMQMVDTITHINDTSIVTSFQIKEDCILLDNGYFTESGLIENMAQTCSAIVGQFFFDKNDEGSKHVIGYISAIKKAEIFDLPQITQTIRTEATLLSRYDDKEYSICAMDCAAYYQHHLLATAQMNLFIKEND
;
A
#
# COMPACT_ATOMS: atom_id res chain seq x y z
N MET A 1 11.44 -16.47 -1.54
CA MET A 1 10.06 -16.46 -1.00
C MET A 1 9.77 -15.08 -0.42
N HIS A 2 8.69 -14.49 -0.84
CA HIS A 2 8.30 -13.16 -0.37
C HIS A 2 7.43 -13.27 0.88
N PRO A 3 7.51 -12.31 1.80
CA PRO A 3 6.67 -12.34 2.99
C PRO A 3 5.19 -12.18 2.63
N SER A 4 4.33 -12.73 3.48
CA SER A 4 2.89 -12.52 3.33
C SER A 4 2.55 -11.06 3.56
N ILE A 5 1.68 -10.50 2.73
CA ILE A 5 1.19 -9.13 2.92
C ILE A 5 0.50 -8.99 4.28
N LEU A 6 -0.13 -10.04 4.78
CA LEU A 6 -0.83 -10.02 6.06
C LEU A 6 0.13 -9.75 7.24
N LYS A 7 1.40 -10.07 7.09
CA LYS A 7 2.40 -9.81 8.12
C LYS A 7 2.71 -8.32 8.27
N TYR A 8 2.67 -7.57 7.17
CA TYR A 8 3.09 -6.17 7.15
C TYR A 8 1.95 -5.17 7.04
N LEU A 9 0.71 -5.66 6.88
CA LEU A 9 -0.45 -4.81 6.67
C LEU A 9 -1.56 -5.21 7.63
N PRO A 10 -2.12 -4.27 8.42
CA PRO A 10 -3.21 -4.59 9.34
C PRO A 10 -4.55 -4.78 8.64
N HIS A 11 -4.67 -4.32 7.40
CA HIS A 11 -5.90 -4.39 6.63
C HIS A 11 -6.31 -5.83 6.36
N ARG A 12 -7.60 -6.09 6.39
CA ARG A 12 -8.19 -7.40 6.11
C ARG A 12 -9.39 -7.21 5.18
N PRO A 13 -9.85 -8.26 4.50
CA PRO A 13 -11.05 -8.14 3.68
C PRO A 13 -12.22 -7.62 4.52
N PRO A 14 -13.10 -6.78 3.94
CA PRO A 14 -13.14 -6.35 2.54
C PRO A 14 -12.28 -5.12 2.21
N MET A 15 -11.59 -4.52 3.18
CA MET A 15 -10.80 -3.30 2.97
C MET A 15 -9.41 -3.53 2.39
N GLN A 16 -8.97 -4.77 2.38
CA GLN A 16 -7.63 -5.11 1.87
C GLN A 16 -7.60 -4.99 0.34
N MET A 17 -6.71 -4.13 -0.16
CA MET A 17 -6.56 -3.84 -1.60
C MET A 17 -5.20 -4.25 -2.14
N VAL A 18 -4.54 -5.23 -1.50
CA VAL A 18 -3.28 -5.83 -1.93
C VAL A 18 -3.35 -7.32 -1.66
N ASP A 19 -3.01 -8.16 -2.64
CA ASP A 19 -3.00 -9.61 -2.46
C ASP A 19 -1.64 -10.14 -2.03
N THR A 20 -0.59 -9.75 -2.75
CA THR A 20 0.75 -10.33 -2.55
C THR A 20 1.83 -9.26 -2.69
N ILE A 21 2.96 -9.52 -2.03
CA ILE A 21 4.20 -8.79 -2.22
C ILE A 21 5.05 -9.61 -3.20
N THR A 22 5.42 -9.01 -4.32
CA THR A 22 6.27 -9.68 -5.32
C THR A 22 7.73 -9.26 -5.23
N HIS A 23 8.01 -8.13 -4.58
CA HIS A 23 9.35 -7.67 -4.30
C HIS A 23 9.30 -6.72 -3.10
N ILE A 24 10.28 -6.83 -2.21
CA ILE A 24 10.43 -5.89 -1.10
C ILE A 24 11.89 -5.82 -0.67
N ASN A 25 12.34 -4.59 -0.41
CA ASN A 25 13.59 -4.32 0.29
C ASN A 25 13.39 -3.07 1.19
N ASP A 26 14.46 -2.52 1.72
CA ASP A 26 14.35 -1.41 2.69
C ASP A 26 13.72 -0.14 2.11
N THR A 27 13.80 0.06 0.80
CA THR A 27 13.37 1.32 0.16
C THR A 27 12.35 1.13 -0.95
N SER A 28 12.06 -0.09 -1.36
CA SER A 28 11.10 -0.32 -2.46
C SER A 28 10.26 -1.56 -2.22
N ILE A 29 9.08 -1.54 -2.81
CA ILE A 29 8.14 -2.66 -2.75
C ILE A 29 7.36 -2.72 -4.06
N VAL A 30 7.05 -3.93 -4.49
CA VAL A 30 6.12 -4.19 -5.59
C VAL A 30 5.05 -5.15 -5.08
N THR A 31 3.81 -4.79 -5.30
CA THR A 31 2.66 -5.61 -4.91
C THR A 31 1.80 -5.97 -6.10
N SER A 32 0.96 -6.96 -5.91
CA SER A 32 -0.02 -7.43 -6.89
C SER A 32 -1.39 -7.49 -6.24
N PHE A 33 -2.41 -7.07 -6.97
CA PHE A 33 -3.80 -7.13 -6.54
C PHE A 33 -4.70 -7.44 -7.72
N GLN A 34 -5.44 -8.55 -7.65
CA GLN A 34 -6.46 -8.88 -8.66
C GLN A 34 -7.80 -8.29 -8.25
N ILE A 35 -8.42 -7.54 -9.14
CA ILE A 35 -9.74 -6.95 -8.90
C ILE A 35 -10.80 -8.02 -9.07
N LYS A 36 -11.53 -8.32 -7.99
CA LYS A 36 -12.57 -9.35 -7.96
C LYS A 36 -13.94 -8.71 -7.91
N GLU A 37 -14.96 -9.51 -8.26
CA GLU A 37 -16.36 -9.03 -8.29
C GLU A 37 -16.86 -8.56 -6.93
N ASP A 38 -16.33 -9.10 -5.84
CA ASP A 38 -16.73 -8.74 -4.48
C ASP A 38 -15.95 -7.57 -3.89
N CYS A 39 -15.07 -6.96 -4.67
CA CYS A 39 -14.33 -5.78 -4.22
C CYS A 39 -15.29 -4.63 -3.92
N ILE A 40 -15.14 -4.00 -2.74
CA ILE A 40 -16.07 -2.96 -2.30
C ILE A 40 -15.85 -1.60 -2.98
N LEU A 41 -14.71 -1.41 -3.64
CA LEU A 41 -14.38 -0.14 -4.29
C LEU A 41 -14.52 -0.23 -5.81
N LEU A 42 -15.63 -0.81 -6.25
CA LEU A 42 -16.01 -0.94 -7.66
C LEU A 42 -17.16 0.00 -8.00
N ASP A 43 -17.15 0.47 -9.23
CA ASP A 43 -18.29 1.18 -9.85
C ASP A 43 -18.42 0.73 -11.30
N ASN A 44 -19.57 0.16 -11.65
CA ASN A 44 -19.87 -0.34 -13.00
C ASN A 44 -18.78 -1.27 -13.56
N GLY A 45 -18.21 -2.14 -12.71
CA GLY A 45 -17.20 -3.10 -13.15
C GLY A 45 -15.77 -2.53 -13.19
N TYR A 46 -15.59 -1.28 -12.83
CA TYR A 46 -14.28 -0.62 -12.78
C TYR A 46 -13.85 -0.42 -11.34
N PHE A 47 -12.56 -0.61 -11.11
CA PHE A 47 -11.93 -0.23 -9.84
C PHE A 47 -11.87 1.29 -9.79
N THR A 48 -12.32 1.88 -8.68
CA THR A 48 -12.47 3.33 -8.59
C THR A 48 -11.15 4.05 -8.33
N GLU A 49 -11.16 5.36 -8.49
CA GLU A 49 -10.04 6.23 -8.10
C GLU A 49 -9.70 6.01 -6.61
N SER A 50 -10.72 5.94 -5.76
CA SER A 50 -10.53 5.64 -4.33
C SER A 50 -9.86 4.29 -4.12
N GLY A 51 -10.22 3.29 -4.93
CA GLY A 51 -9.60 1.98 -4.90
C GLY A 51 -8.12 2.05 -5.23
N LEU A 52 -7.76 2.78 -6.28
CA LEU A 52 -6.36 2.96 -6.68
C LEU A 52 -5.55 3.68 -5.59
N ILE A 53 -6.11 4.72 -5.00
CA ILE A 53 -5.44 5.45 -3.90
C ILE A 53 -5.25 4.52 -2.71
N GLU A 54 -6.26 3.73 -2.35
CA GLU A 54 -6.17 2.80 -1.23
C GLU A 54 -5.15 1.69 -1.49
N ASN A 55 -5.12 1.14 -2.69
CA ASN A 55 -4.12 0.15 -3.09
C ASN A 55 -2.69 0.72 -2.98
N MET A 56 -2.48 1.93 -3.49
CA MET A 56 -1.17 2.58 -3.43
C MET A 56 -0.77 2.88 -1.98
N ALA A 57 -1.71 3.37 -1.16
CA ALA A 57 -1.45 3.66 0.25
C ALA A 57 -1.10 2.39 1.04
N GLN A 58 -1.84 1.30 0.81
CA GLN A 58 -1.54 0.03 1.47
C GLN A 58 -0.19 -0.53 1.04
N THR A 59 0.16 -0.40 -0.24
CA THR A 59 1.47 -0.81 -0.74
C THR A 59 2.58 -0.01 -0.04
N CYS A 60 2.42 1.30 0.07
CA CYS A 60 3.37 2.15 0.78
C CYS A 60 3.48 1.77 2.26
N SER A 61 2.35 1.50 2.90
CA SER A 61 2.33 1.12 4.32
C SER A 61 3.07 -0.18 4.58
N ALA A 62 3.06 -1.11 3.63
CA ALA A 62 3.73 -2.40 3.81
C ALA A 62 5.25 -2.27 3.91
N ILE A 63 5.86 -1.30 3.21
CA ILE A 63 7.30 -1.04 3.39
C ILE A 63 7.60 -0.69 4.84
N VAL A 64 6.81 0.22 5.40
CA VAL A 64 7.04 0.67 6.77
C VAL A 64 6.71 -0.44 7.76
N GLY A 65 5.68 -1.24 7.46
CA GLY A 65 5.29 -2.37 8.28
C GLY A 65 6.42 -3.34 8.54
N GLN A 66 7.30 -3.59 7.55
CA GLN A 66 8.43 -4.51 7.74
C GLN A 66 9.36 -4.08 8.87
N PHE A 67 9.52 -2.78 9.09
CA PHE A 67 10.43 -2.27 10.13
C PHE A 67 9.87 -2.50 11.54
N PHE A 68 8.55 -2.59 11.68
CA PHE A 68 7.91 -2.80 12.96
C PHE A 68 7.66 -4.28 13.26
N PHE A 69 7.26 -5.06 12.24
CA PHE A 69 6.88 -6.46 12.43
C PHE A 69 8.07 -7.40 12.43
N ASP A 70 9.13 -7.11 11.66
CA ASP A 70 10.33 -7.96 11.64
C ASP A 70 11.13 -7.88 12.94
N LYS A 71 11.05 -6.76 13.65
CA LYS A 71 11.79 -6.57 14.91
C LYS A 71 11.09 -7.18 16.11
N ASN A 72 9.80 -7.44 16.03
CA ASN A 72 8.98 -7.93 17.11
C ASN A 72 8.19 -9.16 16.66
N ASP A 73 8.85 -10.31 16.61
CA ASP A 73 8.25 -11.57 16.13
C ASP A 73 7.02 -12.00 16.91
N GLU A 74 6.80 -11.46 18.09
CA GLU A 74 5.69 -11.87 18.94
C GLU A 74 4.45 -10.98 18.81
N GLY A 75 4.41 -10.09 17.84
CA GLY A 75 3.19 -9.45 17.40
C GLY A 75 2.41 -8.63 18.41
N SER A 76 3.04 -8.25 19.52
CA SER A 76 2.32 -7.61 20.60
C SER A 76 2.16 -6.11 20.43
N LYS A 77 2.79 -5.49 19.44
CA LYS A 77 2.65 -4.04 19.21
C LYS A 77 1.82 -3.79 17.99
N HIS A 78 0.69 -3.13 18.20
CA HIS A 78 -0.15 -2.69 17.11
C HIS A 78 0.42 -1.40 16.54
N VAL A 79 0.61 -1.39 15.23
CA VAL A 79 1.07 -0.23 14.49
C VAL A 79 -0.11 0.32 13.72
N ILE A 80 -0.40 1.61 13.89
CA ILE A 80 -1.44 2.29 13.15
C ILE A 80 -0.78 3.22 12.15
N GLY A 81 -1.16 3.08 10.88
CA GLY A 81 -0.68 3.92 9.81
C GLY A 81 -1.80 4.77 9.24
N TYR A 82 -1.50 6.04 9.03
CA TYR A 82 -2.44 6.98 8.43
C TYR A 82 -1.78 7.64 7.23
N ILE A 83 -2.58 7.92 6.20
CA ILE A 83 -2.17 8.86 5.17
C ILE A 83 -2.27 10.25 5.79
N SER A 84 -1.14 10.91 6.02
CA SER A 84 -1.15 12.26 6.57
C SER A 84 -1.27 13.33 5.50
N ALA A 85 -0.81 13.04 4.28
CA ALA A 85 -0.94 13.95 3.15
C ALA A 85 -0.83 13.17 1.85
N ILE A 86 -1.63 13.55 0.87
CA ILE A 86 -1.45 13.17 -0.54
C ILE A 86 -1.03 14.44 -1.24
N LYS A 87 0.26 14.53 -1.61
CA LYS A 87 0.81 15.76 -2.18
C LYS A 87 0.49 15.91 -3.65
N LYS A 88 0.41 14.78 -4.34
CA LYS A 88 0.11 14.76 -5.77
C LYS A 88 -0.45 13.38 -6.10
N ALA A 89 -1.58 13.37 -6.77
CA ALA A 89 -2.16 12.13 -7.28
C ALA A 89 -2.70 12.38 -8.67
N GLU A 90 -2.34 11.52 -9.61
CA GLU A 90 -2.84 11.58 -10.97
C GLU A 90 -3.41 10.21 -11.34
N ILE A 91 -4.64 10.21 -11.81
CA ILE A 91 -5.34 9.01 -12.27
C ILE A 91 -5.47 9.12 -13.79
N PHE A 92 -4.92 8.15 -14.51
CA PHE A 92 -4.91 8.16 -15.97
C PHE A 92 -5.95 7.21 -16.55
N ASP A 93 -6.22 6.08 -15.85
CA ASP A 93 -7.16 5.09 -16.32
C ASP A 93 -7.61 4.21 -15.14
N LEU A 94 -8.77 3.58 -15.28
CA LEU A 94 -9.33 2.72 -14.24
C LEU A 94 -9.34 1.27 -14.73
N PRO A 95 -8.76 0.34 -13.97
CA PRO A 95 -8.78 -1.08 -14.35
C PRO A 95 -10.14 -1.71 -14.06
N GLN A 96 -10.39 -2.85 -14.71
CA GLN A 96 -11.66 -3.57 -14.64
C GLN A 96 -11.53 -4.83 -13.79
N ILE A 97 -12.68 -5.39 -13.42
CA ILE A 97 -12.78 -6.70 -12.79
C ILE A 97 -11.98 -7.72 -13.60
N THR A 98 -11.29 -8.61 -12.91
CA THR A 98 -10.38 -9.66 -13.39
C THR A 98 -8.97 -9.18 -13.71
N GLN A 99 -8.75 -7.89 -13.91
CA GLN A 99 -7.42 -7.37 -14.18
C GLN A 99 -6.59 -7.33 -12.90
N THR A 100 -5.29 -7.54 -13.05
CA THR A 100 -4.33 -7.52 -11.94
C THR A 100 -3.50 -6.25 -12.00
N ILE A 101 -3.48 -5.52 -10.90
CA ILE A 101 -2.70 -4.28 -10.76
C ILE A 101 -1.34 -4.64 -10.17
N ARG A 102 -0.27 -4.10 -10.79
CA ARG A 102 1.06 -4.10 -10.20
C ARG A 102 1.33 -2.70 -9.66
N THR A 103 1.64 -2.60 -8.39
CA THR A 103 1.92 -1.30 -7.76
C THR A 103 3.34 -1.29 -7.23
N GLU A 104 4.08 -0.25 -7.59
CA GLU A 104 5.46 -0.03 -7.19
C GLU A 104 5.51 1.19 -6.28
N ALA A 105 6.22 1.07 -5.16
CA ALA A 105 6.38 2.18 -4.23
C ALA A 105 7.83 2.30 -3.79
N THR A 106 8.27 3.53 -3.57
CA THR A 106 9.63 3.85 -3.14
C THR A 106 9.57 4.76 -1.93
N LEU A 107 10.34 4.40 -0.90
CA LEU A 107 10.51 5.24 0.29
C LEU A 107 11.54 6.32 -0.05
N LEU A 108 11.10 7.57 -0.08
CA LEU A 108 11.94 8.71 -0.41
C LEU A 108 12.68 9.24 0.81
N SER A 109 11.98 9.31 1.96
CA SER A 109 12.57 9.76 3.21
C SER A 109 11.77 9.22 4.39
N ARG A 110 12.45 9.08 5.52
CA ARG A 110 11.84 8.62 6.76
C ARG A 110 12.37 9.46 7.92
N TYR A 111 11.47 9.96 8.73
CA TYR A 111 11.80 10.65 9.97
C TYR A 111 11.19 9.86 11.13
N ASP A 112 12.03 9.46 12.07
CA ASP A 112 11.60 8.71 13.25
C ASP A 112 11.71 9.58 14.49
N ASP A 113 10.62 9.66 15.24
CA ASP A 113 10.59 10.18 16.60
C ASP A 113 10.32 9.03 17.56
N LYS A 114 10.30 9.30 18.86
CA LYS A 114 10.11 8.27 19.89
C LYS A 114 8.76 7.55 19.77
N GLU A 115 7.73 8.26 19.32
CA GLU A 115 6.35 7.75 19.32
C GLU A 115 5.79 7.53 17.93
N TYR A 116 6.44 8.07 16.89
CA TYR A 116 5.90 8.01 15.54
C TYR A 116 6.98 8.09 14.48
N SER A 117 6.62 7.73 13.27
CA SER A 117 7.46 7.90 12.08
C SER A 117 6.67 8.61 10.99
N ILE A 118 7.33 9.46 10.23
CA ILE A 118 6.75 10.09 9.05
C ILE A 118 7.57 9.63 7.85
N CYS A 119 6.88 9.07 6.85
CA CYS A 119 7.52 8.54 5.66
C CYS A 119 6.97 9.24 4.42
N ALA A 120 7.87 9.72 3.57
CA ALA A 120 7.50 10.26 2.26
C ALA A 120 7.66 9.16 1.22
N MET A 121 6.62 8.90 0.44
CA MET A 121 6.55 7.79 -0.50
C MET A 121 6.18 8.29 -1.89
N ASP A 122 6.75 7.62 -2.89
CA ASP A 122 6.39 7.79 -4.29
C ASP A 122 5.86 6.45 -4.79
N CYS A 123 4.77 6.45 -5.54
CA CYS A 123 4.16 5.20 -5.98
C CYS A 123 3.48 5.34 -7.34
N ALA A 124 3.36 4.20 -8.02
CA ALA A 124 2.73 4.08 -9.32
C ALA A 124 2.03 2.73 -9.44
N ALA A 125 0.85 2.74 -10.05
CA ALA A 125 0.06 1.54 -10.29
C ALA A 125 -0.06 1.30 -11.79
N TYR A 126 0.07 0.02 -12.18
CA TYR A 126 0.09 -0.41 -13.59
C TYR A 126 -0.87 -1.58 -13.82
N TYR A 127 -1.46 -1.61 -15.00
CA TYR A 127 -2.02 -2.83 -15.56
C TYR A 127 -1.15 -3.23 -16.75
N GLN A 128 -0.42 -4.35 -16.60
CA GLN A 128 0.60 -4.76 -17.60
C GLN A 128 1.62 -3.61 -17.77
N HIS A 129 1.78 -3.06 -18.96
CA HIS A 129 2.68 -1.93 -19.22
C HIS A 129 1.98 -0.57 -19.17
N HIS A 130 0.67 -0.57 -18.92
CA HIS A 130 -0.13 0.64 -18.94
C HIS A 130 -0.15 1.31 -17.55
N LEU A 131 0.31 2.56 -17.49
CA LEU A 131 0.30 3.33 -16.25
C LEU A 131 -1.13 3.77 -15.93
N LEU A 132 -1.63 3.37 -14.76
CA LEU A 132 -2.98 3.70 -14.31
C LEU A 132 -3.00 4.95 -13.45
N ALA A 133 -2.03 5.10 -12.56
CA ALA A 133 -2.03 6.17 -11.58
C ALA A 133 -0.63 6.36 -10.99
N THR A 134 -0.36 7.58 -10.53
CA THR A 134 0.81 7.91 -9.71
C THR A 134 0.37 8.71 -8.50
N ALA A 135 1.14 8.63 -7.42
CA ALA A 135 0.89 9.45 -6.25
C ALA A 135 2.17 9.67 -5.46
N GLN A 136 2.24 10.83 -4.80
CA GLN A 136 3.21 11.10 -3.75
C GLN A 136 2.43 11.32 -2.47
N MET A 137 2.79 10.57 -1.41
CA MET A 137 2.04 10.66 -0.17
C MET A 137 2.98 10.56 1.02
N ASN A 138 2.54 11.15 2.12
CA ASN A 138 3.18 10.99 3.41
C ASN A 138 2.35 10.06 4.28
N LEU A 139 3.02 9.14 4.95
CA LEU A 139 2.41 8.25 5.91
C LEU A 139 2.89 8.62 7.30
N PHE A 140 1.97 8.64 8.24
CA PHE A 140 2.22 8.80 9.66
C PHE A 140 2.00 7.45 10.31
N ILE A 141 3.05 6.92 10.94
CA ILE A 141 3.02 5.60 11.56
C ILE A 141 3.22 5.77 13.05
N LYS A 142 2.30 5.23 13.84
CA LYS A 142 2.36 5.30 15.28
C LYS A 142 2.25 3.91 15.88
N GLU A 143 3.12 3.60 16.84
CA GLU A 143 2.97 2.41 17.67
C GLU A 143 1.90 2.69 18.72
N ASN A 144 0.96 1.76 18.85
CA ASN A 144 -0.10 1.84 19.82
C ASN A 144 0.18 0.82 20.92
N ASP A 145 0.35 1.30 22.14
CA ASP A 145 0.61 0.44 23.30
C ASP A 145 -0.61 -0.41 23.67
#